data_38776a5b1b97adfdb361980f9604ab47
#
_entry.id   38776a5b1b97adfdb361980f9604ab47
#
_cell.length_a   1.000
_cell.length_b   1.000
_cell.length_c   1.000
_cell.angle_alpha   90.00
_cell.angle_beta   90.00
_cell.angle_gamma   90.00
#
_symmetry.space_group_name_H-M   'P 1'
#
loop_
_entity.id
_entity.type
_entity.pdbx_description
1 polymer ?
#
loop_
_entity_poly.entity_id
_entity_poly.type
_entity_poly.pdbx_seq_one_letter_code
_entity_poly.pdbx_strand_id
1 'polypeptide(L)'
;MTQPAGTSALARSVNLPNAISAARILVSPLIAFLPLIDSPTWRVVGFVLYLTSAISDYYDGMLARTRGLVTDLGKALDPLADKLLLVATFVPMLILQGPPGDAVAAYFSRIMHMPAGTSFAFPFATWFGSVPLPWWVIALVLGREAFMTVFRQAAQNRGVVIAAIGPAKWKAAIQYIWVGAAYFWFAVQTVATVQGWHTPTWDIIANLVGSIGVASMVIAVALTLYSLVLYLQRYGSLFTKRHTA
;
A
#
# COMPACT_ATOMS: atom_id res chain seq x y z
N MET A 1 48.53 -7.58 -15.29
CA MET A 1 47.85 -6.52 -14.49
C MET A 1 46.43 -7.00 -14.20
N THR A 2 46.24 -7.58 -13.03
CA THR A 2 44.93 -8.09 -12.55
C THR A 2 44.18 -6.94 -11.89
N GLN A 3 43.05 -6.55 -12.47
CA GLN A 3 42.13 -5.59 -11.83
C GLN A 3 41.60 -6.16 -10.51
N PRO A 4 41.47 -5.36 -9.44
CA PRO A 4 40.91 -5.82 -8.18
C PRO A 4 39.41 -6.08 -8.34
N ALA A 5 39.01 -7.34 -8.24
CA ALA A 5 37.63 -7.82 -8.44
C ALA A 5 36.59 -7.38 -7.37
N GLY A 6 37.01 -6.63 -6.34
CA GLY A 6 36.17 -6.30 -5.20
C GLY A 6 35.39 -4.97 -5.31
N THR A 7 35.90 -3.98 -6.03
CA THR A 7 35.30 -2.64 -6.10
C THR A 7 34.22 -2.49 -7.16
N SER A 8 34.19 -3.36 -8.17
CA SER A 8 33.22 -3.28 -9.27
C SER A 8 31.83 -3.83 -8.91
N ALA A 9 31.72 -4.80 -7.98
CA ALA A 9 30.44 -5.42 -7.60
C ALA A 9 29.61 -4.52 -6.68
N LEU A 10 30.24 -3.89 -5.70
CA LEU A 10 29.57 -2.93 -4.80
C LEU A 10 29.15 -1.66 -5.53
N ALA A 11 29.96 -1.14 -6.45
CA ALA A 11 29.62 0.02 -7.26
C ALA A 11 28.47 -0.25 -8.25
N ARG A 12 28.28 -1.49 -8.69
CA ARG A 12 27.15 -1.91 -9.54
C ARG A 12 25.85 -2.15 -8.76
N SER A 13 25.91 -2.40 -7.45
CA SER A 13 24.74 -2.60 -6.59
C SER A 13 24.11 -1.29 -6.13
N VAL A 14 24.88 -0.18 -6.06
CA VAL A 14 24.39 1.15 -5.72
C VAL A 14 24.04 1.89 -7.01
N ASN A 15 22.85 1.64 -7.53
CA ASN A 15 22.30 2.38 -8.68
C ASN A 15 21.06 3.19 -8.25
N LEU A 16 20.64 4.15 -9.08
CA LEU A 16 19.54 5.05 -8.77
C LEU A 16 18.23 4.31 -8.42
N PRO A 17 17.77 3.28 -9.17
CA PRO A 17 16.60 2.49 -8.76
C PRO A 17 16.73 1.90 -7.36
N ASN A 18 17.84 1.24 -7.03
CA ASN A 18 18.04 0.64 -5.70
C ASN A 18 18.05 1.70 -4.58
N ALA A 19 18.62 2.89 -4.85
CA ALA A 19 18.60 4.00 -3.90
C ALA A 19 17.20 4.50 -3.63
N ILE A 20 16.33 4.55 -4.66
CA ILE A 20 14.93 4.94 -4.53
C ILE A 20 14.15 3.89 -3.70
N SER A 21 14.33 2.58 -3.99
CA SER A 21 13.69 1.51 -3.20
C SER A 21 14.15 1.52 -1.74
N ALA A 22 15.45 1.76 -1.48
CA ALA A 22 15.97 1.92 -0.12
C ALA A 22 15.39 3.15 0.60
N ALA A 23 15.28 4.28 -0.09
CA ALA A 23 14.66 5.49 0.46
C ALA A 23 13.19 5.26 0.82
N ARG A 24 12.41 4.52 0.00
CA ARG A 24 11.02 4.14 0.33
C ARG A 24 10.96 3.30 1.61
N ILE A 25 11.87 2.36 1.80
CA ILE A 25 11.94 1.57 3.03
C ILE A 25 12.16 2.47 4.25
N LEU A 26 13.09 3.42 4.16
CA LEU A 26 13.42 4.35 5.25
C LEU A 26 12.29 5.34 5.54
N VAL A 27 11.53 5.75 4.53
CA VAL A 27 10.42 6.70 4.66
C VAL A 27 9.11 6.00 5.10
N SER A 28 8.96 4.70 4.86
CA SER A 28 7.74 3.95 5.21
C SER A 28 7.31 4.12 6.68
N PRO A 29 8.19 4.09 7.69
CA PRO A 29 7.79 4.37 9.08
C PRO A 29 7.21 5.79 9.27
N LEU A 30 7.76 6.80 8.59
CA LEU A 30 7.21 8.16 8.66
C LEU A 30 5.81 8.21 8.04
N ILE A 31 5.60 7.55 6.91
CA ILE A 31 4.28 7.42 6.28
C ILE A 31 3.28 6.76 7.24
N ALA A 32 3.70 5.77 8.03
CA ALA A 32 2.84 5.13 9.02
C ALA A 32 2.49 6.03 10.20
N PHE A 33 3.42 6.82 10.71
CA PHE A 33 3.22 7.57 11.94
C PHE A 33 2.64 8.98 11.75
N LEU A 34 3.03 9.69 10.68
CA LEU A 34 2.63 11.09 10.48
C LEU A 34 1.11 11.33 10.44
N PRO A 35 0.28 10.48 9.80
CA PRO A 35 -1.17 10.66 9.81
C PRO A 35 -1.80 10.57 11.21
N LEU A 36 -1.15 9.84 12.12
CA LEU A 36 -1.62 9.64 13.50
C LEU A 36 -1.40 10.87 14.38
N ILE A 37 -0.50 11.78 14.00
CA ILE A 37 -0.27 13.04 14.70
C ILE A 37 -1.46 13.95 14.39
N ASP A 38 -2.08 14.49 15.46
CA ASP A 38 -3.21 15.42 15.31
C ASP A 38 -2.71 16.84 14.96
N SER A 39 -2.26 16.99 13.71
CA SER A 39 -1.72 18.24 13.16
C SER A 39 -1.93 18.28 11.65
N PRO A 40 -2.49 19.39 11.11
CA PRO A 40 -2.65 19.59 9.68
C PRO A 40 -1.34 19.45 8.92
N THR A 41 -0.26 20.04 9.44
CA THR A 41 1.06 20.03 8.81
C THR A 41 1.59 18.61 8.66
N TRP A 42 1.55 17.80 9.71
CA TRP A 42 2.09 16.44 9.66
C TRP A 42 1.25 15.51 8.79
N ARG A 43 -0.08 15.66 8.76
CA ARG A 43 -0.95 14.91 7.86
C ARG A 43 -0.71 15.27 6.38
N VAL A 44 -0.50 16.57 6.09
CA VAL A 44 -0.11 17.01 4.73
C VAL A 44 1.26 16.44 4.35
N VAL A 45 2.26 16.51 5.23
CA VAL A 45 3.58 15.91 5.00
C VAL A 45 3.46 14.41 4.76
N GLY A 46 2.66 13.69 5.56
CA GLY A 46 2.40 12.26 5.39
C GLY A 46 1.79 11.94 4.01
N PHE A 47 0.83 12.73 3.56
CA PHE A 47 0.25 12.58 2.22
C PHE A 47 1.27 12.83 1.11
N VAL A 48 2.09 13.89 1.21
CA VAL A 48 3.13 14.21 0.22
C VAL A 48 4.19 13.11 0.15
N LEU A 49 4.63 12.59 1.31
CA LEU A 49 5.58 11.48 1.37
C LEU A 49 5.01 10.20 0.75
N TYR A 50 3.73 9.89 1.04
CA TYR A 50 3.04 8.78 0.41
C TYR A 50 2.98 8.95 -1.11
N LEU A 51 2.52 10.10 -1.59
CA LEU A 51 2.39 10.38 -3.03
C LEU A 51 3.73 10.28 -3.74
N THR A 52 4.77 10.86 -3.16
CA THR A 52 6.14 10.78 -3.69
C THR A 52 6.64 9.33 -3.73
N SER A 53 6.37 8.53 -2.68
CA SER A 53 6.73 7.12 -2.64
C SER A 53 5.99 6.29 -3.70
N ALA A 54 4.69 6.53 -3.89
CA ALA A 54 3.88 5.83 -4.89
C ALA A 54 4.31 6.18 -6.33
N ILE A 55 4.64 7.44 -6.58
CA ILE A 55 5.15 7.90 -7.88
C ILE A 55 6.56 7.35 -8.14
N SER A 56 7.44 7.38 -7.14
CA SER A 56 8.81 6.89 -7.30
C SER A 56 8.88 5.40 -7.60
N ASP A 57 7.97 4.59 -7.04
CA ASP A 57 7.84 3.16 -7.35
C ASP A 57 7.57 2.89 -8.84
N TYR A 58 6.73 3.69 -9.46
CA TYR A 58 6.50 3.58 -10.89
C TYR A 58 7.74 3.92 -11.72
N TYR A 59 8.45 5.00 -11.31
CA TYR A 59 9.61 5.49 -12.06
C TYR A 59 10.85 4.63 -11.88
N ASP A 60 11.14 4.11 -10.69
CA ASP A 60 12.32 3.25 -10.46
C ASP A 60 12.21 1.93 -11.23
N GLY A 61 11.02 1.30 -11.22
CA GLY A 61 10.76 0.11 -12.01
C GLY A 61 10.86 0.34 -13.53
N MET A 62 10.40 1.50 -14.02
CA MET A 62 10.55 1.89 -15.42
C MET A 62 12.03 2.13 -15.76
N LEU A 63 12.73 2.89 -14.93
CA LEU A 63 14.14 3.24 -15.14
C LEU A 63 15.05 2.01 -15.12
N ALA A 64 14.83 1.08 -14.17
CA ALA A 64 15.59 -0.16 -14.08
C ALA A 64 15.46 -1.00 -15.37
N ARG A 65 14.24 -1.11 -15.92
CA ARG A 65 13.99 -1.87 -17.15
C ARG A 65 14.55 -1.18 -18.41
N THR A 66 14.33 0.13 -18.54
CA THR A 66 14.72 0.87 -19.76
C THR A 66 16.23 1.07 -19.88
N ARG A 67 16.94 1.18 -18.76
CA ARG A 67 18.39 1.39 -18.73
C ARG A 67 19.20 0.12 -18.44
N GLY A 68 18.56 -1.03 -18.31
CA GLY A 68 19.25 -2.29 -18.00
C GLY A 68 19.95 -2.30 -16.64
N LEU A 69 19.44 -1.50 -15.67
CA LEU A 69 20.00 -1.35 -14.32
C LEU A 69 19.42 -2.35 -13.31
N VAL A 70 18.84 -3.43 -13.79
CA VAL A 70 18.27 -4.48 -12.94
C VAL A 70 19.38 -5.21 -12.20
N THR A 71 19.35 -5.22 -10.86
CA THR A 71 20.33 -5.89 -10.01
C THR A 71 19.64 -6.92 -9.13
N ASP A 72 20.41 -7.90 -8.60
CA ASP A 72 19.85 -8.88 -7.67
C ASP A 72 19.43 -8.24 -6.33
N LEU A 73 20.14 -7.19 -5.89
CA LEU A 73 19.75 -6.38 -4.75
C LEU A 73 18.42 -5.67 -4.99
N GLY A 74 18.20 -5.04 -6.16
CA GLY A 74 16.92 -4.41 -6.51
C GLY A 74 15.77 -5.40 -6.51
N LYS A 75 15.95 -6.58 -7.12
CA LYS A 75 14.94 -7.67 -7.11
C LYS A 75 14.51 -8.09 -5.69
N ALA A 76 15.38 -7.92 -4.68
CA ALA A 76 15.06 -8.20 -3.29
C ALA A 76 14.45 -6.98 -2.56
N LEU A 77 14.96 -5.77 -2.84
CA LEU A 77 14.50 -4.53 -2.19
C LEU A 77 13.10 -4.12 -2.64
N ASP A 78 12.77 -4.23 -3.94
CA ASP A 78 11.48 -3.79 -4.48
C ASP A 78 10.29 -4.49 -3.80
N PRO A 79 10.22 -5.86 -3.73
CA PRO A 79 9.12 -6.52 -3.06
C PRO A 79 9.06 -6.23 -1.55
N LEU A 80 10.19 -5.91 -0.92
CA LEU A 80 10.23 -5.53 0.49
C LEU A 80 9.68 -4.12 0.68
N ALA A 81 10.12 -3.15 -0.13
CA ALA A 81 9.64 -1.77 -0.10
C ALA A 81 8.12 -1.70 -0.32
N ASP A 82 7.59 -2.43 -1.31
CA ASP A 82 6.17 -2.50 -1.61
C ASP A 82 5.35 -3.00 -0.42
N LYS A 83 5.79 -4.09 0.22
CA LYS A 83 5.09 -4.65 1.37
C LYS A 83 5.16 -3.77 2.60
N LEU A 84 6.31 -3.15 2.84
CA LEU A 84 6.47 -2.19 3.93
C LEU A 84 5.59 -0.96 3.72
N LEU A 85 5.55 -0.40 2.52
CA LEU A 85 4.68 0.72 2.19
C LEU A 85 3.21 0.34 2.37
N LEU A 86 2.81 -0.86 1.95
CA LEU A 86 1.45 -1.35 2.10
C LEU A 86 1.03 -1.45 3.58
N VAL A 87 1.87 -2.07 4.41
CA VAL A 87 1.61 -2.18 5.86
C VAL A 87 1.64 -0.80 6.51
N ALA A 88 2.62 0.04 6.17
CA ALA A 88 2.79 1.39 6.68
C ALA A 88 1.57 2.28 6.40
N THR A 89 0.89 2.07 5.28
CA THR A 89 -0.31 2.83 4.93
C THR A 89 -1.58 2.27 5.53
N PHE A 90 -1.73 0.96 5.61
CA PHE A 90 -2.96 0.35 6.12
C PHE A 90 -3.12 0.45 7.63
N VAL A 91 -2.01 0.48 8.41
CA VAL A 91 -2.10 0.61 9.87
C VAL A 91 -2.77 1.93 10.28
N PRO A 92 -2.32 3.12 9.83
CA PRO A 92 -3.02 4.36 10.18
C PRO A 92 -4.43 4.43 9.58
N MET A 93 -4.67 3.88 8.39
CA MET A 93 -6.03 3.81 7.83
C MET A 93 -6.97 3.00 8.73
N LEU A 94 -6.52 1.84 9.24
CA LEU A 94 -7.29 1.02 10.16
C LEU A 94 -7.65 1.79 11.44
N ILE A 95 -6.68 2.52 12.01
CA ILE A 95 -6.88 3.30 13.24
C ILE A 95 -7.83 4.46 12.99
N LEU A 96 -7.61 5.25 11.95
CA LEU A 96 -8.32 6.50 11.70
C LEU A 96 -9.70 6.31 11.06
N GLN A 97 -9.89 5.26 10.27
CA GLN A 97 -11.13 4.97 9.53
C GLN A 97 -11.90 3.77 10.07
N GLY A 98 -11.36 3.02 11.01
CA GLY A 98 -12.04 1.85 11.59
C GLY A 98 -13.41 2.21 12.16
N PRO A 99 -14.42 1.33 12.07
CA PRO A 99 -15.74 1.60 12.61
C PRO A 99 -15.71 1.75 14.14
N PRO A 100 -16.68 2.47 14.72
CA PRO A 100 -16.79 2.60 16.18
C PRO A 100 -16.89 1.22 16.82
N GLY A 101 -16.08 1.00 17.88
CA GLY A 101 -16.08 -0.28 18.61
C GLY A 101 -15.31 -1.42 17.92
N ASP A 102 -14.62 -1.16 16.80
CA ASP A 102 -13.77 -2.16 16.15
C ASP A 102 -12.61 -2.56 17.10
N ALA A 103 -12.60 -3.83 17.50
CA ALA A 103 -11.63 -4.36 18.46
C ALA A 103 -10.19 -4.33 17.92
N VAL A 104 -10.00 -4.51 16.60
CA VAL A 104 -8.69 -4.51 15.96
C VAL A 104 -8.15 -3.08 15.87
N ALA A 105 -8.97 -2.12 15.44
CA ALA A 105 -8.61 -0.71 15.46
C ALA A 105 -8.28 -0.20 16.86
N ALA A 106 -9.09 -0.58 17.85
CA ALA A 106 -8.84 -0.26 19.28
C ALA A 106 -7.54 -0.88 19.80
N TYR A 107 -7.22 -2.11 19.43
CA TYR A 107 -5.97 -2.78 19.79
C TYR A 107 -4.75 -2.02 19.25
N PHE A 108 -4.75 -1.67 17.95
CA PHE A 108 -3.65 -0.90 17.35
C PHE A 108 -3.55 0.51 17.93
N SER A 109 -4.67 1.19 18.18
CA SER A 109 -4.69 2.51 18.84
C SER A 109 -4.04 2.45 20.22
N ARG A 110 -4.30 1.38 21.00
CA ARG A 110 -3.71 1.17 22.32
C ARG A 110 -2.20 0.93 22.25
N ILE A 111 -1.74 0.08 21.33
CA ILE A 111 -0.29 -0.19 21.14
C ILE A 111 0.44 1.09 20.74
N MET A 112 -0.17 1.90 19.87
CA MET A 112 0.37 3.17 19.41
C MET A 112 0.23 4.32 20.42
N HIS A 113 -0.34 4.05 21.62
CA HIS A 113 -0.59 5.06 22.67
C HIS A 113 -1.40 6.26 22.15
N MET A 114 -2.39 6.01 21.28
CA MET A 114 -3.21 7.06 20.69
C MET A 114 -4.24 7.60 21.71
N PRO A 115 -4.56 8.91 21.65
CA PRO A 115 -5.62 9.50 22.46
C PRO A 115 -6.96 8.79 22.28
N ALA A 116 -7.79 8.79 23.31
CA ALA A 116 -9.15 8.28 23.23
C ALA A 116 -9.94 9.07 22.14
N GLY A 117 -10.70 8.37 21.30
CA GLY A 117 -11.47 8.98 20.21
C GLY A 117 -10.70 9.14 18.89
N THR A 118 -9.42 8.75 18.81
CA THR A 118 -8.67 8.76 17.53
C THR A 118 -9.25 7.76 16.52
N SER A 119 -9.76 6.62 16.98
CA SER A 119 -10.44 5.65 16.12
C SER A 119 -11.73 6.23 15.58
N PHE A 120 -12.01 5.98 14.30
CA PHE A 120 -13.19 6.48 13.60
C PHE A 120 -13.25 8.02 13.42
N ALA A 121 -12.11 8.70 13.49
CA ALA A 121 -12.07 10.14 13.30
C ALA A 121 -12.24 10.58 11.83
N PHE A 122 -11.95 9.69 10.87
CA PHE A 122 -11.85 10.00 9.43
C PHE A 122 -12.53 8.98 8.51
N PRO A 123 -13.79 8.52 8.78
CA PRO A 123 -14.50 7.71 7.80
C PRO A 123 -14.68 8.51 6.51
N PHE A 124 -14.75 7.85 5.37
CA PHE A 124 -15.03 8.55 4.12
C PHE A 124 -16.43 9.14 4.14
N ALA A 125 -16.54 10.45 3.93
CA ALA A 125 -17.83 11.12 3.72
C ALA A 125 -18.33 10.83 2.30
N THR A 126 -19.59 10.46 2.15
CA THR A 126 -20.25 10.24 0.85
C THR A 126 -21.66 10.81 0.86
N TRP A 127 -22.26 10.98 -0.31
CA TRP A 127 -23.67 11.42 -0.41
C TRP A 127 -24.66 10.49 0.28
N PHE A 128 -24.26 9.26 0.59
CA PHE A 128 -25.09 8.25 1.26
C PHE A 128 -24.75 8.10 2.75
N GLY A 129 -23.87 8.94 3.27
CA GLY A 129 -23.38 8.89 4.64
C GLY A 129 -21.89 8.56 4.77
N SER A 130 -21.43 8.39 6.01
CA SER A 130 -20.04 8.07 6.30
C SER A 130 -19.78 6.56 6.15
N VAL A 131 -18.69 6.22 5.47
CA VAL A 131 -18.28 4.84 5.22
C VAL A 131 -16.95 4.57 5.95
N PRO A 132 -16.96 3.75 7.02
CA PRO A 132 -15.75 3.34 7.71
C PRO A 132 -14.99 2.26 6.94
N LEU A 133 -13.76 2.01 7.34
CA LEU A 133 -12.90 0.94 6.83
C LEU A 133 -12.87 -0.23 7.83
N PRO A 134 -13.62 -1.31 7.61
CA PRO A 134 -13.60 -2.47 8.50
C PRO A 134 -12.25 -3.20 8.41
N TRP A 135 -11.76 -3.72 9.53
CA TRP A 135 -10.48 -4.43 9.61
C TRP A 135 -10.36 -5.61 8.63
N TRP A 136 -11.46 -6.32 8.37
CA TRP A 136 -11.46 -7.49 7.48
C TRP A 136 -11.10 -7.12 6.03
N VAL A 137 -11.37 -5.90 5.58
CA VAL A 137 -10.96 -5.41 4.24
C VAL A 137 -9.44 -5.37 4.15
N ILE A 138 -8.80 -4.82 5.18
CA ILE A 138 -7.32 -4.79 5.26
C ILE A 138 -6.75 -6.21 5.38
N ALA A 139 -7.33 -7.02 6.26
CA ALA A 139 -6.92 -8.42 6.45
C ALA A 139 -7.01 -9.23 5.14
N LEU A 140 -8.07 -9.02 4.35
CA LEU A 140 -8.25 -9.67 3.05
C LEU A 140 -7.16 -9.24 2.06
N VAL A 141 -6.88 -7.95 1.96
CA VAL A 141 -5.85 -7.44 1.03
C VAL A 141 -4.47 -7.90 1.45
N LEU A 142 -4.08 -7.72 2.72
CA LEU A 142 -2.77 -8.15 3.24
C LEU A 142 -2.62 -9.67 3.20
N GLY A 143 -3.65 -10.42 3.57
CA GLY A 143 -3.67 -11.88 3.53
C GLY A 143 -3.46 -12.41 2.11
N ARG A 144 -4.13 -11.80 1.13
CA ARG A 144 -3.90 -12.14 -0.28
C ARG A 144 -2.47 -11.82 -0.73
N GLU A 145 -1.89 -10.69 -0.33
CA GLU A 145 -0.50 -10.36 -0.69
C GLU A 145 0.49 -11.37 -0.08
N ALA A 146 0.30 -11.72 1.19
CA ALA A 146 1.10 -12.74 1.87
C ALA A 146 0.94 -14.11 1.18
N PHE A 147 -0.31 -14.54 0.94
CA PHE A 147 -0.61 -15.80 0.25
C PHE A 147 0.05 -15.86 -1.12
N MET A 148 -0.11 -14.82 -1.96
CA MET A 148 0.47 -14.82 -3.31
C MET A 148 1.99 -14.79 -3.30
N THR A 149 2.61 -14.24 -2.27
CA THR A 149 4.07 -14.29 -2.11
C THR A 149 4.54 -15.73 -1.86
N VAL A 150 3.92 -16.41 -0.90
CA VAL A 150 4.22 -17.83 -0.59
C VAL A 150 3.90 -18.72 -1.79
N PHE A 151 2.77 -18.49 -2.45
CA PHE A 151 2.34 -19.25 -3.62
C PHE A 151 3.32 -19.14 -4.80
N ARG A 152 3.80 -17.93 -5.09
CA ARG A 152 4.83 -17.71 -6.12
C ARG A 152 6.16 -18.37 -5.77
N GLN A 153 6.60 -18.24 -4.51
CA GLN A 153 7.83 -18.89 -4.04
C GLN A 153 7.74 -20.42 -4.15
N ALA A 154 6.62 -20.98 -3.74
CA ALA A 154 6.38 -22.42 -3.83
C ALA A 154 6.33 -22.94 -5.29
N ALA A 155 5.80 -22.14 -6.22
CA ALA A 155 5.83 -22.45 -7.65
C ALA A 155 7.24 -22.36 -8.24
N GLN A 156 8.02 -21.35 -7.86
CA GLN A 156 9.42 -21.22 -8.28
C GLN A 156 10.26 -22.40 -7.82
N ASN A 157 10.07 -22.88 -6.59
CA ASN A 157 10.75 -24.07 -6.07
C ASN A 157 10.41 -25.35 -6.87
N ARG A 158 9.32 -25.32 -7.65
CA ARG A 158 8.91 -26.38 -8.59
C ARG A 158 9.28 -26.08 -10.05
N GLY A 159 10.13 -25.09 -10.29
CA GLY A 159 10.58 -24.70 -11.63
C GLY A 159 9.54 -23.90 -12.44
N VAL A 160 8.43 -23.46 -11.85
CA VAL A 160 7.38 -22.73 -12.55
C VAL A 160 7.42 -21.25 -12.17
N VAL A 161 7.61 -20.38 -13.17
CA VAL A 161 7.57 -18.92 -12.98
C VAL A 161 6.14 -18.41 -13.23
N ILE A 162 5.50 -17.89 -12.17
CA ILE A 162 4.16 -17.31 -12.26
C ILE A 162 4.27 -15.85 -12.74
N ALA A 163 3.89 -15.61 -14.00
CA ALA A 163 3.84 -14.28 -14.58
C ALA A 163 2.67 -13.43 -14.02
N ALA A 164 2.84 -12.10 -14.03
CA ALA A 164 1.76 -11.18 -13.65
C ALA A 164 0.64 -11.21 -14.70
N ILE A 165 -0.60 -11.39 -14.24
CA ILE A 165 -1.81 -11.35 -15.09
C ILE A 165 -2.31 -9.90 -15.14
N GLY A 166 -2.98 -9.50 -16.25
CA GLY A 166 -3.49 -8.14 -16.46
C GLY A 166 -4.26 -7.55 -15.28
N PRO A 167 -5.27 -8.25 -14.70
CA PRO A 167 -6.03 -7.77 -13.55
C PRO A 167 -5.18 -7.45 -12.31
N ALA A 168 -4.05 -8.14 -12.13
CA ALA A 168 -3.13 -7.86 -11.01
C ALA A 168 -2.40 -6.52 -11.14
N LYS A 169 -2.20 -6.01 -12.36
CA LYS A 169 -1.62 -4.67 -12.59
C LYS A 169 -2.61 -3.57 -12.23
N TRP A 170 -3.86 -3.71 -12.70
CA TRP A 170 -4.94 -2.76 -12.39
C TRP A 170 -5.25 -2.71 -10.89
N LYS A 171 -5.24 -3.87 -10.22
CA LYS A 171 -5.40 -3.93 -8.77
C LYS A 171 -4.42 -3.01 -8.04
N ALA A 172 -3.13 -3.07 -8.38
CA ALA A 172 -2.11 -2.24 -7.72
C ALA A 172 -2.37 -0.75 -7.94
N ALA A 173 -2.68 -0.34 -9.19
CA ALA A 173 -2.98 1.06 -9.50
C ALA A 173 -4.20 1.57 -8.72
N ILE A 174 -5.30 0.82 -8.70
CA ILE A 174 -6.52 1.20 -7.95
C ILE A 174 -6.26 1.22 -6.44
N GLN A 175 -5.43 0.32 -5.94
CA GLN A 175 -5.05 0.32 -4.53
C GLN A 175 -4.22 1.55 -4.14
N TYR A 176 -3.31 2.01 -5.01
CA TYR A 176 -2.62 3.29 -4.81
C TYR A 176 -3.59 4.48 -4.80
N ILE A 177 -4.62 4.49 -5.67
CA ILE A 177 -5.65 5.53 -5.66
C ILE A 177 -6.44 5.51 -4.35
N TRP A 178 -6.86 4.34 -3.88
CA TRP A 178 -7.58 4.20 -2.61
C TRP A 178 -6.78 4.73 -1.42
N VAL A 179 -5.54 4.30 -1.27
CA VAL A 179 -4.66 4.78 -0.19
C VAL A 179 -4.39 6.28 -0.33
N GLY A 180 -4.16 6.76 -1.56
CA GLY A 180 -3.98 8.18 -1.84
C GLY A 180 -5.18 9.02 -1.45
N ALA A 181 -6.40 8.55 -1.75
CA ALA A 181 -7.63 9.21 -1.33
C ALA A 181 -7.78 9.24 0.20
N ALA A 182 -7.39 8.18 0.91
CA ALA A 182 -7.43 8.15 2.38
C ALA A 182 -6.44 9.14 3.00
N TYR A 183 -5.19 9.16 2.54
CA TYR A 183 -4.18 10.09 3.06
C TYR A 183 -4.49 11.54 2.73
N PHE A 184 -4.99 11.81 1.53
CA PHE A 184 -5.50 13.12 1.16
C PHE A 184 -6.68 13.52 2.06
N TRP A 185 -7.61 12.60 2.32
CA TRP A 185 -8.74 12.83 3.21
C TRP A 185 -8.30 13.18 4.63
N PHE A 186 -7.33 12.47 5.22
CA PHE A 186 -6.78 12.80 6.53
C PHE A 186 -6.21 14.22 6.57
N ALA A 187 -5.45 14.60 5.55
CA ALA A 187 -4.84 15.92 5.46
C ALA A 187 -5.90 17.02 5.32
N VAL A 188 -6.79 16.91 4.32
CA VAL A 188 -7.73 17.98 3.99
C VAL A 188 -8.85 18.12 5.02
N GLN A 189 -9.35 17.03 5.58
CA GLN A 189 -10.36 17.05 6.65
C GLN A 189 -9.80 17.73 7.91
N THR A 190 -8.55 17.48 8.26
CA THR A 190 -7.91 18.12 9.40
C THR A 190 -7.75 19.64 9.18
N VAL A 191 -7.32 20.05 7.98
CA VAL A 191 -7.24 21.46 7.61
C VAL A 191 -8.62 22.12 7.69
N ALA A 192 -9.63 21.46 7.12
CA ALA A 192 -11.01 21.96 7.13
C ALA A 192 -11.57 22.14 8.55
N THR A 193 -11.29 21.17 9.43
CA THR A 193 -11.72 21.23 10.84
C THR A 193 -11.05 22.39 11.58
N VAL A 194 -9.72 22.56 11.42
CA VAL A 194 -8.97 23.63 12.09
C VAL A 194 -9.36 25.02 11.57
N GLN A 195 -9.67 25.14 10.27
CA GLN A 195 -10.07 26.42 9.66
C GLN A 195 -11.59 26.68 9.71
N GLY A 196 -12.37 25.72 10.24
CA GLY A 196 -13.82 25.88 10.37
C GLY A 196 -14.54 25.93 9.01
N TRP A 197 -14.15 25.12 8.07
CA TRP A 197 -14.81 25.06 6.76
C TRP A 197 -16.19 24.38 6.88
N HIS A 198 -17.25 25.22 6.84
CA HIS A 198 -18.65 24.78 6.86
C HIS A 198 -19.40 25.41 5.67
N THR A 199 -18.93 25.14 4.44
CA THR A 199 -19.52 25.70 3.24
C THR A 199 -20.11 24.57 2.37
N PRO A 200 -21.19 24.84 1.58
CA PRO A 200 -21.72 23.86 0.63
C PRO A 200 -20.65 23.35 -0.35
N THR A 201 -19.68 24.18 -0.71
CA THR A 201 -18.54 23.78 -1.57
C THR A 201 -17.67 22.75 -0.87
N TRP A 202 -17.44 22.91 0.45
CA TRP A 202 -16.69 21.91 1.22
C TRP A 202 -17.42 20.58 1.26
N ASP A 203 -18.73 20.57 1.47
CA ASP A 203 -19.54 19.34 1.50
C ASP A 203 -19.47 18.60 0.17
N ILE A 204 -19.49 19.29 -0.95
CA ILE A 204 -19.31 18.69 -2.29
C ILE A 204 -17.93 18.07 -2.43
N ILE A 205 -16.86 18.77 -2.04
CA ILE A 205 -15.49 18.27 -2.11
C ILE A 205 -15.32 17.04 -1.20
N ALA A 206 -15.81 17.11 0.02
CA ALA A 206 -15.75 16.02 1.00
C ALA A 206 -16.44 14.76 0.47
N ASN A 207 -17.67 14.89 -0.03
CA ASN A 207 -18.42 13.78 -0.61
C ASN A 207 -17.79 13.21 -1.88
N LEU A 208 -17.19 14.06 -2.72
CA LEU A 208 -16.48 13.63 -3.92
C LEU A 208 -15.24 12.80 -3.57
N VAL A 209 -14.38 13.33 -2.70
CA VAL A 209 -13.15 12.63 -2.25
C VAL A 209 -13.50 11.32 -1.56
N GLY A 210 -14.48 11.34 -0.65
CA GLY A 210 -14.91 10.13 0.02
C GLY A 210 -15.51 9.09 -0.92
N SER A 211 -16.31 9.51 -1.91
CA SER A 211 -16.87 8.60 -2.92
C SER A 211 -15.79 7.98 -3.80
N ILE A 212 -14.75 8.75 -4.20
CA ILE A 212 -13.58 8.21 -4.91
C ILE A 212 -12.85 7.18 -4.02
N GLY A 213 -12.67 7.49 -2.74
CA GLY A 213 -12.06 6.57 -1.77
C GLY A 213 -12.82 5.26 -1.64
N VAL A 214 -14.13 5.32 -1.43
CA VAL A 214 -14.99 4.13 -1.32
C VAL A 214 -15.02 3.34 -2.62
N ALA A 215 -15.21 3.99 -3.76
CA ALA A 215 -15.26 3.33 -5.05
C ALA A 215 -13.93 2.61 -5.35
N SER A 216 -12.80 3.27 -5.12
CA SER A 216 -11.47 2.67 -5.33
C SER A 216 -11.21 1.53 -4.34
N MET A 217 -11.67 1.62 -3.08
CA MET A 217 -11.62 0.53 -2.10
C MET A 217 -12.37 -0.70 -2.60
N VAL A 218 -13.63 -0.53 -3.01
CA VAL A 218 -14.48 -1.63 -3.48
C VAL A 218 -13.88 -2.28 -4.73
N ILE A 219 -13.44 -1.47 -5.70
CA ILE A 219 -12.79 -1.98 -6.93
C ILE A 219 -11.47 -2.69 -6.60
N ALA A 220 -10.64 -2.16 -5.69
CA ALA A 220 -9.39 -2.80 -5.28
C ALA A 220 -9.63 -4.17 -4.62
N VAL A 221 -10.65 -4.28 -3.75
CA VAL A 221 -11.06 -5.54 -3.13
C VAL A 221 -11.57 -6.53 -4.17
N ALA A 222 -12.46 -6.10 -5.07
CA ALA A 222 -13.00 -6.94 -6.13
C ALA A 222 -11.88 -7.47 -7.06
N LEU A 223 -10.96 -6.60 -7.49
CA LEU A 223 -9.81 -7.01 -8.30
C LEU A 223 -8.84 -7.92 -7.53
N THR A 224 -8.70 -7.72 -6.22
CA THR A 224 -7.89 -8.56 -5.35
C THR A 224 -8.43 -10.00 -5.33
N LEU A 225 -9.73 -10.17 -5.11
CA LEU A 225 -10.39 -11.47 -5.12
C LEU A 225 -10.40 -12.09 -6.52
N TYR A 226 -10.78 -11.32 -7.53
CA TYR A 226 -10.81 -11.79 -8.91
C TYR A 226 -9.44 -12.31 -9.38
N SER A 227 -8.38 -11.53 -9.13
CA SER A 227 -7.03 -11.95 -9.49
C SER A 227 -6.58 -13.20 -8.71
N LEU A 228 -6.97 -13.34 -7.44
CA LEU A 228 -6.67 -14.54 -6.65
C LEU A 228 -7.31 -15.77 -7.26
N VAL A 229 -8.60 -15.71 -7.61
CA VAL A 229 -9.32 -16.83 -8.25
C VAL A 229 -8.65 -17.21 -9.57
N LEU A 230 -8.29 -16.24 -10.41
CA LEU A 230 -7.60 -16.53 -11.68
C LEU A 230 -6.25 -17.22 -11.46
N TYR A 231 -5.46 -16.81 -10.46
CA TYR A 231 -4.19 -17.47 -10.15
C TYR A 231 -4.40 -18.91 -9.66
N LEU A 232 -5.39 -19.15 -8.80
CA LEU A 232 -5.71 -20.47 -8.30
C LEU A 232 -6.21 -21.40 -9.42
N GLN A 233 -7.07 -20.93 -10.30
CA GLN A 233 -7.54 -21.70 -11.45
C GLN A 233 -6.40 -22.07 -12.40
N ARG A 234 -5.50 -21.12 -12.69
CA ARG A 234 -4.43 -21.32 -13.66
C ARG A 234 -3.27 -22.18 -13.13
N TYR A 235 -2.94 -22.05 -11.86
CA TYR A 235 -1.74 -22.65 -11.28
C TYR A 235 -2.03 -23.57 -10.09
N GLY A 236 -3.25 -23.68 -9.62
CA GLY A 236 -3.63 -24.51 -8.46
C GLY A 236 -3.33 -25.99 -8.68
N SER A 237 -3.47 -26.48 -9.91
CA SER A 237 -3.15 -27.88 -10.28
C SER A 237 -1.70 -28.29 -10.03
N LEU A 238 -0.76 -27.31 -9.94
CA LEU A 238 0.64 -27.57 -9.59
C LEU A 238 0.79 -28.12 -8.16
N PHE A 239 -0.18 -27.85 -7.29
CA PHE A 239 -0.15 -28.23 -5.87
C PHE A 239 -1.04 -29.44 -5.56
N THR A 240 -1.98 -29.78 -6.46
CA THR A 240 -2.92 -30.89 -6.27
C THR A 240 -2.46 -32.21 -6.92
N LYS A 241 -1.64 -32.15 -7.97
CA LYS A 241 -1.04 -33.36 -8.56
C LYS A 241 0.05 -33.86 -7.62
N ARG A 242 -0.26 -34.92 -6.85
CA ARG A 242 0.77 -35.76 -6.21
C ARG A 242 1.70 -36.25 -7.32
N HIS A 243 3.00 -36.04 -7.20
CA HIS A 243 3.98 -36.83 -7.93
C HIS A 243 3.77 -38.27 -7.49
N THR A 244 3.10 -39.07 -8.32
CA THR A 244 3.29 -40.53 -8.32
C THR A 244 4.67 -40.74 -8.91
N ALA A 245 5.65 -40.94 -8.02
CA ALA A 245 6.96 -41.44 -8.35
C ALA A 245 6.85 -42.93 -8.63
#